data_763fb94d54bd782673c9d1880e2dd3d1
#
_entry.id   763fb94d54bd782673c9d1880e2dd3d1
#
_cell.length_a   1.000
_cell.length_b   1.000
_cell.length_c   1.000
_cell.angle_alpha   90.00
_cell.angle_beta   90.00
_cell.angle_gamma   90.00
#
_symmetry.space_group_name_H-M   'P 1'
#
loop_
_entity.id
_entity.type
_entity.pdbx_description
1 polymer ?
#
loop_
_entity_poly.entity_id
_entity_poly.type
_entity_poly.pdbx_seq_one_letter_code
_entity_poly.pdbx_strand_id
1 'polypeptide(L)'
;PGYEKALSDAMLPVRGEYRIHLRKDDIHYVRDFLIGYRDLDIDAAVTVADSIALGVLKYAKIRGISVPEDLSIVGYNNSVLAISADPEITSIDNHIEDVCRLTVNRLNTILSGEGEIEPSVCVNCTLKKRCTTDF
;
A
#
# COMPACT_ATOMS: atom_id res chain seq x y z
N PRO A 1 3.58 8.37 9.86
CA PRO A 1 5.00 8.53 10.25
C PRO A 1 5.97 8.28 9.09
N GLY A 2 5.93 7.08 8.41
CA GLY A 2 6.89 6.77 7.34
C GLY A 2 6.80 7.70 6.12
N TYR A 3 5.59 7.98 5.65
CA TYR A 3 5.33 8.93 4.57
C TYR A 3 5.86 10.34 4.90
N GLU A 4 5.53 10.86 6.08
CA GLU A 4 6.01 12.19 6.52
C GLU A 4 7.52 12.24 6.64
N LYS A 5 8.12 11.16 7.19
CA LYS A 5 9.57 11.04 7.30
C LYS A 5 10.22 11.08 5.91
N ALA A 6 9.71 10.31 4.96
CA ALA A 6 10.25 10.28 3.59
C ALA A 6 10.19 11.66 2.92
N LEU A 7 9.06 12.38 3.05
CA LEU A 7 8.96 13.76 2.54
C LEU A 7 9.93 14.70 3.23
N SER A 8 10.06 14.60 4.57
CA SER A 8 11.00 15.42 5.34
C SER A 8 12.45 15.16 4.93
N ASP A 9 12.83 13.89 4.79
CA ASP A 9 14.18 13.50 4.36
C ASP A 9 14.50 14.01 2.93
N ALA A 10 13.47 14.10 2.07
CA ALA A 10 13.57 14.68 0.72
C ALA A 10 13.39 16.20 0.69
N MET A 11 13.26 16.87 1.83
CA MET A 11 12.98 18.32 1.94
C MET A 11 11.70 18.76 1.22
N LEU A 12 10.71 17.88 1.12
CA LEU A 12 9.42 18.16 0.50
C LEU A 12 8.37 18.52 1.56
N PRO A 13 7.43 19.44 1.23
CA PRO A 13 6.41 19.84 2.19
C PRO A 13 5.39 18.73 2.45
N VAL A 14 5.06 18.51 3.72
CA VAL A 14 3.95 17.63 4.12
C VAL A 14 2.64 18.41 4.00
N ARG A 15 1.79 18.02 3.05
CA ARG A 15 0.50 18.65 2.80
C ARG A 15 -0.63 17.73 3.27
N GLY A 16 -1.48 18.23 4.16
CA GLY A 16 -2.59 17.47 4.74
C GLY A 16 -3.65 17.07 3.70
N GLU A 17 -3.84 17.89 2.67
CA GLU A 17 -4.80 17.65 1.57
C GLU A 17 -4.44 16.44 0.71
N TYR A 18 -3.19 15.97 0.74
CA TYR A 18 -2.76 14.76 0.03
C TYR A 18 -2.95 13.49 0.85
N ARG A 19 -3.50 13.61 2.07
CA ARG A 19 -3.91 12.46 2.88
C ARG A 19 -5.40 12.24 2.73
N ILE A 20 -5.74 11.26 1.92
CA ILE A 20 -7.13 10.90 1.67
C ILE A 20 -7.52 9.77 2.63
N HIS A 21 -8.50 10.03 3.48
CA HIS A 21 -9.08 9.04 4.38
C HIS A 21 -10.33 8.44 3.75
N LEU A 22 -10.26 7.17 3.41
CA LEU A 22 -11.38 6.42 2.85
C LEU A 22 -12.14 5.70 3.97
N ARG A 23 -13.45 5.59 3.82
CA ARG A 23 -14.32 4.85 4.77
C ARG A 23 -14.35 3.35 4.50
N LYS A 24 -13.94 2.94 3.30
CA LYS A 24 -13.92 1.55 2.83
C LYS A 24 -12.73 1.35 1.90
N ASP A 25 -12.22 0.14 1.85
CA ASP A 25 -11.17 -0.32 0.95
C ASP A 25 -11.70 -1.06 -0.30
N ASP A 26 -13.01 -0.92 -0.58
CA ASP A 26 -13.66 -1.48 -1.76
C ASP A 26 -13.22 -0.76 -3.04
N ILE A 27 -12.84 -1.53 -4.05
CA ILE A 27 -12.27 -1.05 -5.31
C ILE A 27 -13.20 -0.07 -6.03
N HIS A 28 -14.50 -0.38 -6.08
CA HIS A 28 -15.47 0.48 -6.76
C HIS A 28 -15.76 1.74 -5.96
N TYR A 29 -15.83 1.61 -4.62
CA TYR A 29 -15.98 2.77 -3.74
C TYR A 29 -14.82 3.75 -3.89
N VAL A 30 -13.58 3.26 -3.91
CA VAL A 30 -12.38 4.12 -4.09
C VAL A 30 -12.42 4.84 -5.42
N ARG A 31 -12.69 4.12 -6.51
CA ARG A 31 -12.83 4.72 -7.86
C ARG A 31 -13.89 5.82 -7.87
N ASP A 32 -15.09 5.53 -7.38
CA ASP A 32 -16.23 6.45 -7.43
C ASP A 32 -16.02 7.65 -6.52
N PHE A 33 -15.39 7.44 -5.36
CA PHE A 33 -14.97 8.50 -4.46
C PHE A 33 -13.99 9.46 -5.14
N LEU A 34 -12.96 8.93 -5.81
CA LEU A 34 -11.96 9.76 -6.50
C LEU A 34 -12.53 10.49 -7.71
N ILE A 35 -13.49 9.90 -8.43
CA ILE A 35 -14.20 10.59 -9.53
C ILE A 35 -14.98 11.81 -9.03
N GLY A 36 -15.59 11.71 -7.85
CA GLY A 36 -16.33 12.80 -7.20
C GLY A 36 -15.43 13.75 -6.38
N TYR A 37 -14.17 13.42 -6.21
CA TYR A 37 -13.23 14.26 -5.49
C TYR A 37 -12.69 15.37 -6.41
N ARG A 38 -12.09 16.42 -5.81
CA ARG A 38 -11.41 17.46 -6.60
C ARG A 38 -10.28 16.85 -7.45
N ASP A 39 -9.94 17.52 -8.54
CA ASP A 39 -8.77 17.15 -9.32
C ASP A 39 -7.52 17.22 -8.43
N LEU A 40 -6.78 16.11 -8.40
CA LEU A 40 -5.55 15.98 -7.64
C LEU A 40 -4.37 16.23 -8.58
N ASP A 41 -3.58 17.24 -8.26
CA ASP A 41 -2.31 17.50 -8.92
C ASP A 41 -1.22 16.72 -8.17
N ILE A 42 -1.10 15.43 -8.52
CA ILE A 42 -0.18 14.47 -7.88
C ILE A 42 0.49 13.59 -8.93
N ASP A 43 1.76 13.29 -8.72
CA ASP A 43 2.57 12.40 -9.57
C ASP A 43 2.60 10.97 -9.04
N ALA A 44 2.22 10.76 -7.78
CA ALA A 44 2.24 9.45 -7.16
C ALA A 44 1.15 9.25 -6.10
N ALA A 45 0.68 8.01 -5.97
CA ALA A 45 -0.25 7.56 -4.96
C ALA A 45 0.32 6.34 -4.20
N VAL A 46 0.51 6.48 -2.89
CA VAL A 46 0.86 5.37 -1.99
C VAL A 46 -0.37 4.99 -1.20
N THR A 47 -0.75 3.72 -1.25
CA THR A 47 -1.98 3.23 -0.65
C THR A 47 -1.71 2.21 0.45
N VAL A 48 -2.66 2.05 1.37
CA VAL A 48 -2.54 1.11 2.51
C VAL A 48 -3.02 -0.31 2.18
N ALA A 49 -3.51 -0.53 0.95
CA ALA A 49 -3.94 -1.85 0.46
C ALA A 49 -3.95 -1.88 -1.07
N ASP A 50 -3.72 -3.07 -1.65
CA ASP A 50 -3.78 -3.27 -3.11
C ASP A 50 -5.19 -3.09 -3.69
N SER A 51 -6.25 -3.33 -2.91
CA SER A 51 -7.63 -3.03 -3.28
C SER A 51 -7.83 -1.53 -3.55
N ILE A 52 -7.23 -0.68 -2.71
CA ILE A 52 -7.25 0.78 -2.88
C ILE A 52 -6.41 1.16 -4.10
N ALA A 53 -5.20 0.61 -4.25
CA ALA A 53 -4.35 0.84 -5.42
C ALA A 53 -5.08 0.51 -6.73
N LEU A 54 -5.78 -0.62 -6.78
CA LEU A 54 -6.58 -1.01 -7.94
C LEU A 54 -7.75 -0.04 -8.19
N GLY A 55 -8.35 0.50 -7.13
CA GLY A 55 -9.36 1.56 -7.24
C GLY A 55 -8.79 2.85 -7.85
N VAL A 56 -7.58 3.25 -7.42
CA VAL A 56 -6.84 4.39 -8.02
C VAL A 56 -6.51 4.12 -9.48
N LEU A 57 -6.05 2.92 -9.81
CA LEU A 57 -5.74 2.53 -11.20
C LEU A 57 -6.98 2.60 -12.10
N LYS A 58 -8.14 2.15 -11.60
CA LYS A 58 -9.42 2.28 -12.33
C LYS A 58 -9.85 3.75 -12.49
N TYR A 59 -9.63 4.58 -11.49
CA TYR A 59 -9.84 6.03 -11.58
C TYR A 59 -8.95 6.64 -12.66
N ALA A 60 -7.64 6.36 -12.65
CA ALA A 60 -6.68 6.84 -13.65
C ALA A 60 -7.13 6.47 -15.07
N LYS A 61 -7.52 5.23 -15.28
CA LYS A 61 -8.04 4.75 -16.58
C LYS A 61 -9.28 5.52 -17.05
N ILE A 62 -10.21 5.84 -16.17
CA ILE A 62 -11.43 6.61 -16.52
C ILE A 62 -11.07 8.07 -16.85
N ARG A 63 -10.08 8.64 -16.17
CA ARG A 63 -9.63 10.02 -16.40
C ARG A 63 -8.65 10.16 -17.56
N GLY A 64 -8.19 9.05 -18.16
CA GLY A 64 -7.18 9.07 -19.22
C GLY A 64 -5.78 9.43 -18.72
N ILE A 65 -5.51 9.20 -17.44
CA ILE A 65 -4.20 9.41 -16.79
C ILE A 65 -3.34 8.17 -17.08
N SER A 66 -2.15 8.38 -17.64
CA SER A 66 -1.22 7.29 -17.94
C SER A 66 -0.53 6.80 -16.66
N VAL A 67 -0.43 5.49 -16.50
CA VAL A 67 0.27 4.84 -15.38
C VAL A 67 1.34 3.93 -15.97
N PRO A 68 2.62 4.11 -15.65
CA PRO A 68 3.15 4.99 -14.58
C PRO A 68 3.51 6.43 -14.97
N GLU A 69 3.40 6.83 -16.25
CA GLU A 69 4.01 8.05 -16.82
C GLU A 69 3.50 9.34 -16.16
N ASP A 70 2.16 9.45 -15.95
CA ASP A 70 1.53 10.61 -15.32
C ASP A 70 1.25 10.40 -13.84
N LEU A 71 1.08 9.13 -13.41
CA LEU A 71 0.75 8.76 -12.03
C LEU A 71 1.38 7.43 -11.65
N SER A 72 2.38 7.45 -10.79
CA SER A 72 2.92 6.24 -10.16
C SER A 72 1.99 5.74 -9.04
N ILE A 73 1.77 4.41 -8.96
CA ILE A 73 0.89 3.82 -7.94
C ILE A 73 1.63 2.72 -7.19
N VAL A 74 1.60 2.80 -5.85
CA VAL A 74 2.15 1.78 -4.95
C VAL A 74 1.07 1.25 -4.02
N GLY A 75 0.88 -0.06 -4.04
CA GLY A 75 -0.01 -0.81 -3.16
C GLY A 75 0.67 -1.30 -1.88
N TYR A 76 -0.07 -2.07 -1.10
CA TYR A 76 0.40 -2.72 0.12
C TYR A 76 -0.28 -4.09 0.27
N ASN A 77 0.44 -5.07 0.78
CA ASN A 77 0.16 -6.48 1.04
C ASN A 77 0.65 -7.45 -0.05
N ASN A 78 1.03 -6.99 -1.25
CA ASN A 78 1.44 -7.85 -2.36
C ASN A 78 0.43 -8.99 -2.62
N SER A 79 -0.84 -8.66 -2.60
CA SER A 79 -1.95 -9.60 -2.75
C SER A 79 -2.14 -10.03 -4.20
N VAL A 80 -3.01 -11.00 -4.42
CA VAL A 80 -3.42 -11.43 -5.76
C VAL A 80 -3.97 -10.27 -6.62
N LEU A 81 -4.56 -9.25 -6.01
CA LEU A 81 -5.05 -8.07 -6.72
C LEU A 81 -3.92 -7.28 -7.39
N ALA A 82 -2.75 -7.18 -6.74
CA ALA A 82 -1.60 -6.49 -7.32
C ALA A 82 -1.06 -7.21 -8.56
N ILE A 83 -1.05 -8.54 -8.54
CA ILE A 83 -0.53 -9.38 -9.63
C ILE A 83 -1.53 -9.49 -10.78
N SER A 84 -2.84 -9.51 -10.46
CA SER A 84 -3.92 -9.67 -11.47
C SER A 84 -4.37 -8.35 -12.10
N ALA A 85 -3.82 -7.23 -11.66
CA ALA A 85 -4.13 -5.92 -12.24
C ALA A 85 -3.45 -5.77 -13.61
N ASP A 86 -4.02 -4.88 -14.44
CA ASP A 86 -3.44 -4.49 -15.72
C ASP A 86 -3.42 -2.95 -15.82
N PRO A 87 -2.21 -2.34 -15.75
CA PRO A 87 -0.88 -2.92 -15.46
C PRO A 87 -0.75 -3.49 -14.04
N GLU A 88 0.17 -4.47 -13.86
CA GLU A 88 0.47 -5.05 -12.54
C GLU A 88 0.96 -3.99 -11.56
N ILE A 89 0.45 -4.03 -10.32
CA ILE A 89 0.69 -3.00 -9.31
C ILE A 89 1.99 -3.28 -8.54
N THR A 90 2.89 -2.31 -8.51
CA THR A 90 4.00 -2.26 -7.56
C THR A 90 3.43 -2.24 -6.14
N SER A 91 3.86 -3.17 -5.28
CA SER A 91 3.28 -3.32 -3.94
C SER A 91 4.32 -3.63 -2.89
N ILE A 92 4.07 -3.18 -1.67
CA ILE A 92 4.87 -3.53 -0.51
C ILE A 92 4.42 -4.90 0.00
N ASP A 93 5.33 -5.87 -0.01
CA ASP A 93 5.14 -7.19 0.56
C ASP A 93 5.45 -7.13 2.06
N ASN A 94 4.45 -7.38 2.88
CA ASN A 94 4.57 -7.42 4.33
C ASN A 94 4.90 -8.82 4.86
N HIS A 95 5.18 -9.78 3.98
CA HIS A 95 5.52 -11.17 4.32
C HIS A 95 4.53 -11.81 5.29
N ILE A 96 3.23 -11.73 4.96
CA ILE A 96 2.14 -12.18 5.84
C ILE A 96 2.28 -13.62 6.32
N GLU A 97 2.85 -14.50 5.49
CA GLU A 97 3.10 -15.90 5.85
C GLU A 97 4.12 -16.01 7.00
N ASP A 98 5.19 -15.21 6.96
CA ASP A 98 6.19 -15.15 8.03
C ASP A 98 5.60 -14.56 9.31
N VAL A 99 4.79 -13.50 9.18
CA VAL A 99 4.06 -12.90 10.31
C VAL A 99 3.15 -13.94 10.97
N CYS A 100 2.36 -14.67 10.18
CA CYS A 100 1.48 -15.72 10.70
C CYS A 100 2.25 -16.84 11.39
N ARG A 101 3.32 -17.33 10.75
CA ARG A 101 4.17 -18.40 11.32
C ARG A 101 4.79 -17.98 12.65
N LEU A 102 5.37 -16.78 12.71
CA LEU A 102 5.96 -16.23 13.93
C LEU A 102 4.90 -16.04 15.03
N THR A 103 3.71 -15.57 14.66
CA THR A 103 2.60 -15.37 15.60
C THR A 103 2.17 -16.70 16.23
N VAL A 104 1.97 -17.75 15.41
CA VAL A 104 1.59 -19.09 15.90
C VAL A 104 2.67 -19.69 16.80
N ASN A 105 3.96 -19.58 16.39
CA ASN A 105 5.07 -20.07 17.19
C ASN A 105 5.12 -19.38 18.55
N ARG A 106 4.97 -18.06 18.60
CA ARG A 106 4.93 -17.32 19.87
C ARG A 106 3.75 -17.72 20.75
N LEU A 107 2.59 -17.87 20.14
CA LEU A 107 1.41 -18.34 20.89
C LEU A 107 1.64 -19.72 21.52
N ASN A 108 2.23 -20.65 20.78
CA ASN A 108 2.57 -21.98 21.29
C ASN A 108 3.58 -21.89 22.45
N THR A 109 4.64 -21.06 22.35
CA THR A 109 5.60 -20.82 23.43
C THR A 109 4.91 -20.27 24.68
N ILE A 110 3.98 -19.33 24.53
CA ILE A 110 3.21 -18.76 25.64
C ILE A 110 2.35 -19.84 26.31
N LEU A 111 1.67 -20.65 25.53
CA LEU A 111 0.75 -21.68 26.05
C LEU A 111 1.46 -22.86 26.70
N SER A 112 2.63 -23.25 26.20
CA SER A 112 3.43 -24.32 26.80
C SER A 112 4.18 -23.89 28.06
N GLY A 113 4.39 -22.58 28.23
CA GLY A 113 5.23 -22.05 29.30
C GLY A 113 6.72 -22.35 29.12
N GLU A 114 7.14 -22.85 27.96
CA GLU A 114 8.50 -23.24 27.62
C GLU A 114 9.17 -22.17 26.74
N GLY A 115 10.32 -21.67 27.16
CA GLY A 115 11.15 -20.74 26.40
C GLY A 115 10.98 -19.26 26.76
N GLU A 116 11.93 -18.46 26.30
CA GLU A 116 11.90 -17.01 26.45
C GLU A 116 11.03 -16.37 25.35
N ILE A 117 10.26 -15.36 25.74
CA ILE A 117 9.38 -14.61 24.83
C ILE A 117 9.98 -13.21 24.64
N GLU A 118 10.46 -12.94 23.44
CA GLU A 118 10.85 -11.58 23.10
C GLU A 118 9.63 -10.64 23.12
N PRO A 119 9.75 -9.41 23.64
CA PRO A 119 8.62 -8.48 23.75
C PRO A 119 7.98 -8.13 22.40
N SER A 120 8.80 -8.01 21.35
CA SER A 120 8.33 -7.73 20.00
C SER A 120 9.25 -8.34 18.95
N VAL A 121 8.67 -8.72 17.81
CA VAL A 121 9.41 -9.19 16.63
C VAL A 121 8.97 -8.35 15.44
N CYS A 122 9.92 -7.80 14.70
CA CYS A 122 9.63 -7.07 13.45
C CYS A 122 9.95 -7.94 12.25
N VAL A 123 9.03 -8.00 11.30
CA VAL A 123 9.25 -8.57 9.97
C VAL A 123 9.46 -7.41 9.00
N ASN A 124 10.60 -7.39 8.31
CA ASN A 124 10.91 -6.35 7.34
C ASN A 124 10.05 -6.53 6.08
N CYS A 125 9.42 -5.46 5.63
CA CYS A 125 8.71 -5.43 4.37
C CYS A 125 9.70 -5.33 3.18
N THR A 126 9.29 -5.82 2.00
CA THR A 126 10.03 -5.63 0.74
C THR A 126 9.15 -4.99 -0.32
N LEU A 127 9.75 -4.19 -1.20
CA LEU A 127 9.04 -3.63 -2.34
C LEU A 127 9.07 -4.62 -3.51
N LYS A 128 7.91 -5.01 -4.00
CA LYS A 128 7.75 -5.78 -5.25
C LYS A 128 7.45 -4.81 -6.38
N LYS A 129 8.50 -4.40 -7.07
CA LYS A 129 8.39 -3.50 -8.22
C LYS A 129 7.71 -4.21 -9.40
N ARG A 130 6.74 -3.52 -10.02
CA ARG A 130 5.99 -3.95 -11.20
C ARG A 130 5.75 -2.77 -12.16
N CYS A 131 4.63 -2.79 -12.88
CA CYS A 131 4.39 -1.90 -14.00
C CYS A 131 3.77 -0.55 -13.64
N THR A 132 3.34 -0.32 -12.39
CA THR A 132 2.75 0.96 -11.99
C THR A 132 3.74 1.96 -11.41
N THR A 133 5.04 1.72 -11.55
CA THR A 133 6.13 2.64 -11.20
C THR A 133 7.29 2.46 -12.16
N ASP A 134 8.06 3.51 -12.42
CA ASP A 134 9.18 3.54 -13.36
C ASP A 134 10.57 3.73 -12.71
N PHE A 135 10.65 3.78 -11.37
CA PHE A 135 11.92 3.88 -10.61
C PHE A 135 12.61 2.56 -10.33
#